data_26cd02e8039e1baf7e98d8ac5c2e9a19
#
_entry.id   26cd02e8039e1baf7e98d8ac5c2e9a19
#
_cell.length_a   1.000
_cell.length_b   1.000
_cell.length_c   1.000
_cell.angle_alpha   90.00
_cell.angle_beta   90.00
_cell.angle_gamma   90.00
#
_symmetry.space_group_name_H-M   'P 1'
#
loop_
_entity.id
_entity.type
_entity.pdbx_description
1 polymer ?
#
loop_
_entity_poly.entity_id
_entity_poly.type
_entity_poly.pdbx_seq_one_letter_code
_entity_poly.pdbx_strand_id
1 'polypeptide(L)'
;MLNVRNFSEKDRDTYIDMSKDFYSGDSAIAPVSDENFSKTFSAVLSGDKGVRGCIIEKNGETAGYALLPYFWSCEAGGTTVVLDELYILPQFRGSGLGSEFMKWLLKEYENTPRIRLEVCHANLRVKHLYERFGFEELPYIQMTKDKTL
;
A
#
# COMPACT_ATOMS: atom_id res chain seq x y z
N MET A 1 2.92 -16.53 11.69
CA MET A 1 3.77 -16.40 10.50
C MET A 1 3.06 -15.55 9.46
N LEU A 2 3.76 -14.60 8.89
CA LEU A 2 3.24 -13.74 7.82
C LEU A 2 3.16 -14.52 6.50
N ASN A 3 2.05 -14.39 5.81
CA ASN A 3 1.91 -14.79 4.41
C ASN A 3 1.35 -13.61 3.62
N VAL A 4 1.89 -13.34 2.44
CA VAL A 4 1.38 -12.29 1.55
C VAL A 4 1.04 -12.93 0.22
N ARG A 5 -0.19 -12.74 -0.22
CA ARG A 5 -0.68 -13.29 -1.48
C ARG A 5 -1.42 -12.23 -2.29
N ASN A 6 -1.54 -12.44 -3.58
CA ASN A 6 -2.32 -11.53 -4.43
C ASN A 6 -3.81 -11.58 -4.08
N PHE A 7 -4.53 -10.51 -4.43
CA PHE A 7 -6.00 -10.50 -4.37
C PHE A 7 -6.58 -11.62 -5.23
N SER A 8 -7.69 -12.17 -4.76
CA SER A 8 -8.56 -13.04 -5.55
C SER A 8 -10.00 -12.54 -5.45
N GLU A 9 -10.88 -13.00 -6.32
CA GLU A 9 -12.27 -12.51 -6.37
C GLU A 9 -13.00 -12.61 -5.01
N LYS A 10 -12.69 -13.62 -4.22
CA LYS A 10 -13.26 -13.80 -2.87
C LYS A 10 -12.92 -12.70 -1.87
N ASP A 11 -11.90 -11.89 -2.16
CA ASP A 11 -11.42 -10.86 -1.23
C ASP A 11 -12.14 -9.52 -1.39
N ARG A 12 -13.03 -9.38 -2.36
CA ARG A 12 -13.67 -8.10 -2.72
C ARG A 12 -14.30 -7.41 -1.52
N ASP A 13 -15.21 -8.06 -0.83
CA ASP A 13 -15.95 -7.45 0.27
C ASP A 13 -15.03 -7.13 1.44
N THR A 14 -14.11 -8.03 1.77
CA THR A 14 -13.14 -7.82 2.85
C THR A 14 -12.22 -6.64 2.54
N TYR A 15 -11.72 -6.54 1.30
CA TYR A 15 -10.90 -5.42 0.86
C TYR A 15 -11.66 -4.10 0.97
N ILE A 16 -12.90 -4.05 0.50
CA ILE A 16 -13.72 -2.83 0.55
C ILE A 16 -13.92 -2.38 2.00
N ASP A 17 -14.24 -3.30 2.91
CA ASP A 17 -14.40 -2.97 4.32
C ASP A 17 -13.12 -2.43 4.94
N MET A 18 -11.99 -3.06 4.67
CA MET A 18 -10.68 -2.58 5.14
C MET A 18 -10.32 -1.22 4.56
N SER A 19 -10.62 -0.99 3.28
CA SER A 19 -10.36 0.30 2.62
C SER A 19 -11.20 1.43 3.20
N LYS A 20 -12.45 1.16 3.54
CA LYS A 20 -13.30 2.15 4.22
C LYS A 20 -12.68 2.57 5.54
N ASP A 21 -12.20 1.63 6.33
CA ASP A 21 -11.55 1.94 7.61
C ASP A 21 -10.23 2.70 7.40
N PHE A 22 -9.43 2.29 6.43
CA PHE A 22 -8.19 2.98 6.08
C PHE A 22 -8.43 4.46 5.76
N TYR A 23 -9.45 4.77 4.96
CA TYR A 23 -9.76 6.14 4.54
C TYR A 23 -10.70 6.89 5.48
N SER A 24 -11.13 6.29 6.59
CA SER A 24 -11.95 6.96 7.60
C SER A 24 -11.17 7.94 8.47
N GLY A 25 -9.81 7.85 8.45
CA GLY A 25 -8.91 8.74 9.20
C GLY A 25 -8.27 9.79 8.30
N ASP A 26 -7.00 10.10 8.57
CA ASP A 26 -6.22 11.15 7.88
C ASP A 26 -5.46 10.64 6.65
N SER A 27 -5.88 9.49 6.10
CA SER A 27 -5.15 8.81 5.01
C SER A 27 -5.44 9.39 3.62
N ALA A 28 -6.39 10.30 3.49
CA ALA A 28 -6.75 10.94 2.23
C ALA A 28 -6.96 12.44 2.40
N ILE A 29 -6.81 13.18 1.31
CA ILE A 29 -7.06 14.62 1.25
C ILE A 29 -8.56 14.91 1.38
N ALA A 30 -9.40 13.99 0.88
CA ALA A 30 -10.84 14.10 0.86
C ALA A 30 -11.49 12.72 1.01
N PRO A 31 -12.78 12.63 1.39
CA PRO A 31 -13.47 11.34 1.47
C PRO A 31 -13.40 10.57 0.16
N VAL A 32 -13.22 9.25 0.25
CA VAL A 32 -13.15 8.34 -0.89
C VAL A 32 -14.45 7.56 -0.99
N SER A 33 -15.04 7.48 -2.19
CA SER A 33 -16.31 6.81 -2.41
C SER A 33 -16.17 5.27 -2.44
N ASP A 34 -17.25 4.59 -2.09
CA ASP A 34 -17.33 3.13 -2.20
C ASP A 34 -17.09 2.64 -3.63
N GLU A 35 -17.56 3.42 -4.61
CA GLU A 35 -17.34 3.12 -6.02
C GLU A 35 -15.84 3.07 -6.35
N ASN A 36 -15.04 3.98 -5.78
CA ASN A 36 -13.59 3.98 -6.00
C ASN A 36 -12.94 2.72 -5.45
N PHE A 37 -13.38 2.20 -4.31
CA PHE A 37 -12.86 0.94 -3.77
C PHE A 37 -13.18 -0.23 -4.70
N SER A 38 -14.40 -0.31 -5.20
CA SER A 38 -14.81 -1.36 -6.13
C SER A 38 -14.02 -1.28 -7.45
N LYS A 39 -13.86 -0.09 -8.00
CA LYS A 39 -13.05 0.14 -9.20
C LYS A 39 -11.59 -0.25 -9.00
N THR A 40 -11.03 0.06 -7.84
CA THR A 40 -9.64 -0.29 -7.49
C THR A 40 -9.47 -1.80 -7.45
N PHE A 41 -10.38 -2.50 -6.78
CA PHE A 41 -10.33 -3.96 -6.73
C PHE A 41 -10.37 -4.58 -8.12
N SER A 42 -11.26 -4.10 -8.98
CA SER A 42 -11.37 -4.56 -10.36
C SER A 42 -10.10 -4.26 -11.17
N ALA A 43 -9.49 -3.09 -10.98
CA ALA A 43 -8.23 -2.73 -11.62
C ALA A 43 -7.08 -3.67 -11.21
N VAL A 44 -7.01 -4.03 -9.94
CA VAL A 44 -6.01 -5.00 -9.46
C VAL A 44 -6.22 -6.36 -10.12
N LEU A 45 -7.46 -6.87 -10.14
CA LEU A 45 -7.75 -8.18 -10.71
C LEU A 45 -7.51 -8.24 -12.22
N SER A 46 -7.68 -7.14 -12.94
CA SER A 46 -7.43 -7.10 -14.39
C SER A 46 -5.96 -7.33 -14.73
N GLY A 47 -5.03 -6.96 -13.83
CA GLY A 47 -3.59 -7.17 -14.01
C GLY A 47 -2.91 -6.23 -15.01
N ASP A 48 -3.64 -5.31 -15.64
CA ASP A 48 -3.12 -4.45 -16.71
C ASP A 48 -3.15 -2.94 -16.37
N LYS A 49 -3.49 -2.58 -15.13
CA LYS A 49 -3.62 -1.17 -14.72
C LYS A 49 -2.41 -0.63 -13.93
N GLY A 50 -1.33 -1.38 -13.87
CA GLY A 50 -0.13 -0.93 -13.15
C GLY A 50 -0.30 -0.88 -11.64
N VAL A 51 -1.12 -1.75 -11.07
CA VAL A 51 -1.31 -1.86 -9.63
C VAL A 51 -1.45 -3.31 -9.20
N ARG A 52 -0.68 -3.70 -8.19
CA ARG A 52 -0.78 -4.99 -7.53
C ARG A 52 -1.48 -4.79 -6.19
N GLY A 53 -2.39 -5.69 -5.84
CA GLY A 53 -3.01 -5.74 -4.53
C GLY A 53 -2.65 -7.03 -3.81
N CYS A 54 -2.32 -6.92 -2.53
CA CYS A 54 -1.93 -8.05 -1.71
C CYS A 54 -2.80 -8.15 -0.46
N ILE A 55 -3.21 -9.37 -0.13
CA ILE A 55 -3.76 -9.70 1.18
C ILE A 55 -2.61 -10.12 2.09
N ILE A 56 -2.59 -9.57 3.28
CA ILE A 56 -1.64 -9.91 4.35
C ILE A 56 -2.36 -10.86 5.29
N GLU A 57 -1.79 -12.04 5.49
CA GLU A 57 -2.34 -13.07 6.38
C GLU A 57 -1.39 -13.31 7.55
N LYS A 58 -1.98 -13.56 8.72
CA LYS A 58 -1.26 -14.00 9.92
C LYS A 58 -1.89 -15.29 10.41
N ASN A 59 -1.09 -16.36 10.44
CA ASN A 59 -1.56 -17.69 10.85
C ASN A 59 -2.83 -18.17 10.10
N GLY A 60 -2.90 -17.86 8.79
CA GLY A 60 -4.02 -18.27 7.95
C GLY A 60 -5.25 -17.34 7.98
N GLU A 61 -5.21 -16.28 8.78
CA GLU A 61 -6.30 -15.30 8.87
C GLU A 61 -5.93 -14.00 8.15
N THR A 62 -6.90 -13.37 7.49
CA THR A 62 -6.69 -12.05 6.90
C THR A 62 -6.38 -11.04 7.98
N ALA A 63 -5.22 -10.41 7.90
CA ALA A 63 -4.73 -9.43 8.86
C ALA A 63 -4.66 -8.01 8.28
N GLY A 64 -4.69 -7.87 6.95
CA GLY A 64 -4.62 -6.57 6.31
C GLY A 64 -4.46 -6.67 4.80
N TYR A 65 -4.14 -5.56 4.17
CA TYR A 65 -3.85 -5.50 2.74
C TYR A 65 -2.80 -4.44 2.42
N ALA A 66 -2.25 -4.52 1.22
CA ALA A 66 -1.41 -3.49 0.65
C ALA A 66 -1.77 -3.25 -0.82
N LEU A 67 -1.66 -1.99 -1.26
CA LEU A 67 -1.71 -1.63 -2.68
C LEU A 67 -0.34 -1.16 -3.13
N LEU A 68 0.11 -1.70 -4.25
CA LEU A 68 1.44 -1.51 -4.80
C LEU A 68 1.34 -1.07 -6.27
N PRO A 69 1.00 0.21 -6.55
CA PRO A 69 1.13 0.74 -7.90
C PRO A 69 2.58 0.66 -8.39
N TYR A 70 2.78 0.53 -9.69
CA TYR A 70 4.12 0.50 -10.26
C TYR A 70 4.15 1.18 -11.63
N PHE A 71 5.29 1.76 -11.97
CA PHE A 71 5.49 2.45 -13.25
C PHE A 71 6.96 2.48 -13.61
N TRP A 72 7.25 2.73 -14.87
CA TRP A 72 8.64 2.92 -15.31
C TRP A 72 9.14 4.30 -14.87
N SER A 73 10.37 4.34 -14.35
CA SER A 73 11.05 5.57 -13.94
C SER A 73 12.40 5.67 -14.65
N CYS A 74 12.56 6.72 -15.44
CA CYS A 74 13.84 7.01 -16.09
C CYS A 74 14.93 7.27 -15.04
N GLU A 75 14.60 8.02 -13.99
CA GLU A 75 15.55 8.35 -12.92
C GLU A 75 16.02 7.10 -12.18
N ALA A 76 15.14 6.17 -11.91
CA ALA A 76 15.50 4.91 -11.26
C ALA A 76 16.15 3.91 -12.22
N GLY A 77 15.97 4.09 -13.52
CA GLY A 77 16.47 3.16 -14.55
C GLY A 77 15.66 1.88 -14.67
N GLY A 78 14.38 1.91 -14.29
CA GLY A 78 13.52 0.75 -14.34
C GLY A 78 12.20 0.97 -13.62
N THR A 79 11.57 -0.11 -13.19
CA THR A 79 10.30 -0.04 -12.46
C THR A 79 10.47 0.59 -11.09
N THR A 80 9.59 1.52 -10.74
CA THR A 80 9.37 1.98 -9.39
C THR A 80 8.08 1.34 -8.87
N VAL A 81 8.17 0.70 -7.72
CA VAL A 81 7.00 0.17 -6.99
C VAL A 81 6.68 1.15 -5.86
N VAL A 82 5.40 1.48 -5.72
CA VAL A 82 4.94 2.41 -4.68
C VAL A 82 4.18 1.62 -3.62
N LEU A 83 4.58 1.74 -2.36
CA LEU A 83 3.74 1.31 -1.24
C LEU A 83 2.73 2.43 -1.00
N ASP A 84 1.60 2.35 -1.69
CA ASP A 84 0.56 3.39 -1.68
C ASP A 84 -0.37 3.26 -0.48
N GLU A 85 -0.75 2.03 -0.15
CA GLU A 85 -1.58 1.73 1.01
C GLU A 85 -1.04 0.50 1.73
N LEU A 86 -0.93 0.62 3.05
CA LEU A 86 -0.63 -0.50 3.95
C LEU A 86 -1.62 -0.41 5.12
N TYR A 87 -2.49 -1.38 5.23
CA TYR A 87 -3.50 -1.45 6.27
C TYR A 87 -3.39 -2.75 7.04
N ILE A 88 -3.40 -2.65 8.36
CA ILE A 88 -3.44 -3.78 9.28
C ILE A 88 -4.71 -3.66 10.11
N LEU A 89 -5.49 -4.72 10.17
CA LEU A 89 -6.69 -4.78 10.99
C LEU A 89 -6.35 -4.47 12.46
N PRO A 90 -7.23 -3.74 13.19
CA PRO A 90 -6.94 -3.31 14.56
C PRO A 90 -6.47 -4.43 15.49
N GLN A 91 -7.08 -5.61 15.41
CA GLN A 91 -6.75 -6.75 16.27
C GLN A 91 -5.35 -7.34 16.02
N PHE A 92 -4.73 -7.01 14.89
CA PHE A 92 -3.38 -7.47 14.53
C PHE A 92 -2.31 -6.39 14.72
N ARG A 93 -2.69 -5.19 15.14
CA ARG A 93 -1.75 -4.08 15.36
C ARG A 93 -0.94 -4.28 16.64
N GLY A 94 0.25 -3.67 16.68
CA GLY A 94 1.13 -3.76 17.85
C GLY A 94 1.87 -5.07 18.00
N SER A 95 1.81 -5.96 17.01
CA SER A 95 2.49 -7.28 17.02
C SER A 95 3.71 -7.34 16.11
N GLY A 96 4.13 -6.22 15.51
CA GLY A 96 5.26 -6.16 14.58
C GLY A 96 4.93 -6.57 13.15
N LEU A 97 3.65 -6.76 12.82
CA LEU A 97 3.24 -7.24 11.50
C LEU A 97 3.62 -6.26 10.37
N GLY A 98 3.55 -4.96 10.63
CA GLY A 98 3.98 -3.94 9.66
C GLY A 98 5.48 -4.08 9.34
N SER A 99 6.32 -4.32 10.33
CA SER A 99 7.75 -4.55 10.12
C SER A 99 8.01 -5.86 9.38
N GLU A 100 7.26 -6.91 9.69
CA GLU A 100 7.34 -8.18 8.94
C GLU A 100 6.97 -7.98 7.48
N PHE A 101 5.90 -7.20 7.22
CA PHE A 101 5.50 -6.86 5.85
C PHE A 101 6.59 -6.07 5.11
N MET A 102 7.22 -5.10 5.77
CA MET A 102 8.32 -4.32 5.15
C MET A 102 9.50 -5.22 4.77
N LYS A 103 9.86 -6.18 5.60
CA LYS A 103 10.90 -7.15 5.27
C LYS A 103 10.51 -7.99 4.05
N TRP A 104 9.25 -8.44 4.01
CA TRP A 104 8.72 -9.15 2.86
C TRP A 104 8.78 -8.29 1.59
N LEU A 105 8.32 -7.04 1.67
CA LEU A 105 8.31 -6.11 0.53
C LEU A 105 9.71 -5.91 -0.07
N LEU A 106 10.70 -5.66 0.79
CA LEU A 106 12.08 -5.47 0.35
C LEU A 106 12.65 -6.73 -0.28
N LYS A 107 12.30 -7.90 0.21
CA LYS A 107 12.73 -9.18 -0.37
C LYS A 107 12.02 -9.48 -1.68
N GLU A 108 10.71 -9.27 -1.75
CA GLU A 108 9.89 -9.49 -2.95
C GLU A 108 10.39 -8.66 -4.13
N TYR A 109 10.81 -7.42 -3.86
CA TYR A 109 11.25 -6.47 -4.86
C TYR A 109 12.77 -6.23 -4.83
N GLU A 110 13.56 -7.21 -4.38
CA GLU A 110 15.02 -7.07 -4.26
C GLU A 110 15.72 -6.74 -5.59
N ASN A 111 15.11 -7.08 -6.72
CA ASN A 111 15.63 -6.79 -8.06
C ASN A 111 14.98 -5.56 -8.71
N THR A 112 14.16 -4.82 -7.97
CA THR A 112 13.50 -3.61 -8.44
C THR A 112 14.33 -2.39 -8.04
N PRO A 113 14.66 -1.49 -8.97
CA PRO A 113 15.60 -0.40 -8.68
C PRO A 113 15.08 0.63 -7.68
N ARG A 114 13.76 0.76 -7.52
CA ARG A 114 13.21 1.73 -6.56
C ARG A 114 11.90 1.24 -5.95
N ILE A 115 11.81 1.38 -4.64
CA ILE A 115 10.55 1.29 -3.90
C ILE A 115 10.30 2.67 -3.29
N ARG A 116 9.10 3.22 -3.48
CA ARG A 116 8.73 4.54 -2.99
C ARG A 116 7.51 4.44 -2.08
N LEU A 117 7.40 5.34 -1.13
CA LEU A 117 6.22 5.46 -0.26
C LEU A 117 5.99 6.92 0.11
N GLU A 118 4.81 7.20 0.65
CA GLU A 118 4.45 8.51 1.17
C GLU A 118 4.13 8.41 2.65
N VAL A 119 4.50 9.43 3.41
CA VAL A 119 4.22 9.53 4.84
C VAL A 119 3.63 10.90 5.11
N CYS A 120 2.53 10.95 5.86
CA CYS A 120 1.97 12.21 6.31
C CYS A 120 2.97 12.93 7.22
N HIS A 121 3.16 14.24 7.01
CA HIS A 121 4.11 15.05 7.80
C HIS A 121 3.88 14.94 9.31
N ALA A 122 2.65 14.77 9.75
CA ALA A 122 2.30 14.63 11.16
C ALA A 122 2.71 13.27 11.76
N ASN A 123 3.05 12.28 10.93
CA ASN A 123 3.33 10.92 11.38
C ASN A 123 4.83 10.63 11.45
N LEU A 124 5.53 11.31 12.36
CA LEU A 124 6.99 11.16 12.52
C LEU A 124 7.39 9.76 12.96
N ARG A 125 6.57 9.08 13.75
CA ARG A 125 6.86 7.72 14.22
C ARG A 125 6.98 6.73 13.05
N VAL A 126 6.05 6.81 12.11
CA VAL A 126 6.06 5.96 10.92
C VAL A 126 7.22 6.34 10.00
N LYS A 127 7.52 7.62 9.86
CA LYS A 127 8.68 8.09 9.10
C LYS A 127 9.98 7.48 9.63
N HIS A 128 10.19 7.50 10.95
CA HIS A 128 11.37 6.90 11.58
C HIS A 128 11.44 5.38 11.36
N LEU A 129 10.29 4.71 11.36
CA LEU A 129 10.23 3.29 11.01
C LEU A 129 10.77 3.04 9.60
N TYR A 130 10.31 3.79 8.62
CA TYR A 130 10.76 3.62 7.23
C TYR A 130 12.23 3.99 7.05
N GLU A 131 12.72 5.02 7.73
CA GLU A 131 14.14 5.38 7.73
C GLU A 131 15.02 4.22 8.23
N ARG A 132 14.57 3.47 9.23
CA ARG A 132 15.28 2.26 9.70
C ARG A 132 15.35 1.16 8.65
N PHE A 133 14.44 1.15 7.68
CA PHE A 133 14.49 0.24 6.53
C PHE A 133 15.27 0.80 5.35
N GLY A 134 15.92 1.95 5.50
CA GLY A 134 16.75 2.56 4.48
C GLY A 134 16.04 3.53 3.54
N PHE A 135 14.79 3.90 3.85
CA PHE A 135 14.09 4.91 3.05
C PHE A 135 14.59 6.31 3.39
N GLU A 136 14.70 7.14 2.36
CA GLU A 136 15.16 8.54 2.46
C GLU A 136 14.12 9.46 1.81
N GLU A 137 14.01 10.70 2.32
CA GLU A 137 13.12 11.68 1.71
C GLU A 137 13.59 12.05 0.30
N LEU A 138 12.61 12.20 -0.61
CA LEU A 138 12.86 12.75 -1.94
C LEU A 138 12.76 14.28 -1.91
N PRO A 139 13.60 14.99 -2.70
CA PRO A 139 13.59 16.44 -2.73
C PRO A 139 12.49 17.02 -3.64
N TYR A 140 11.39 16.29 -3.83
CA TYR A 140 10.30 16.70 -4.74
C TYR A 140 9.05 17.04 -3.96
N ILE A 141 8.42 18.16 -4.32
CA ILE A 141 7.09 18.53 -3.82
C ILE A 141 6.06 17.89 -4.74
N GLN A 142 5.10 17.19 -4.18
CA GLN A 142 4.00 16.62 -4.92
C GLN A 142 2.86 17.63 -5.04
N MET A 143 2.27 17.70 -6.23
CA MET A 143 1.14 18.58 -6.53
C MET A 143 0.07 17.79 -7.24
N THR A 144 -1.19 18.08 -6.98
CA THR A 144 -2.33 17.44 -7.63
C THR A 144 -3.31 18.49 -8.14
N LYS A 145 -4.00 18.16 -9.21
CA LYS A 145 -5.16 18.90 -9.67
C LYS A 145 -6.26 17.88 -9.97
N ASP A 146 -7.18 17.78 -9.06
CA ASP A 146 -8.30 16.86 -9.21
C ASP A 146 -9.36 17.46 -10.13
N LYS A 147 -9.99 16.59 -10.92
CA LYS A 147 -11.09 16.99 -11.79
C LYS A 147 -12.39 16.46 -11.20
N THR A 148 -13.42 17.30 -11.23
CA THR A 148 -14.78 16.84 -10.95
C THR A 148 -15.31 16.16 -12.21
N LEU A 149 -15.65 14.89 -12.12
CA LEU A 149 -16.21 14.09 -13.22
C LEU A 149 -17.70 13.90 -13.04
#